data_83adaa00a89eed1fff9ca9cb9eba4381
#
_entry.id   83adaa00a89eed1fff9ca9cb9eba4381
#
_cell.length_a   1.000
_cell.length_b   1.000
_cell.length_c   1.000
_cell.angle_alpha   90.00
_cell.angle_beta   90.00
_cell.angle_gamma   90.00
#
_symmetry.space_group_name_H-M   'P 1'
#
loop_
_entity.id
_entity.type
_entity.pdbx_description
1 polymer ?
#
loop_
_entity_poly.entity_id
_entity_poly.type
_entity_poly.pdbx_seq_one_letter_code
_entity_poly.pdbx_strand_id
1 'polypeptide(L)'
;MNRVAKKLIIPAGILLAILAVIAVYFGTHKVSKHSAQPDYGSLGSGYDLDDSQSYWKANFLHDFTAAEDGYYFITPDMTYLMYFDYATKEVVPVCGKPDCAHDNSTCNANMMKQSYVVSNIYYHEGYLYYMQIQNGMSVLTRMDKSGNNVENIGEIFPSDQDSSTHLVFHGDYVYAYYLCAHYGMEGEFTEAIKKMSLKDGSSENIYEVIGNNISIGLVKSYGDKLYFAVQEQLEKRSMRSKTKALYSYDYNTKEIKLVAEDDISDYCFIPEKNIFAYYVVGEGLYYADAKEHVMKLVMKSDSLYDRCSMSYDGKYIYMDNITFQNMTRTVEKREYRIIIIDSDGNKINEIECDDTINNIYYGDERCMFAWGSVPKKDERAEYFSGYLYIDKKDIEHADQWESVYDDTIFLFNPFKK
;
A
#
# COMPACT_ATOMS: atom_id res chain seq x y z
N MET A 1 -74.36 -16.53 4.25
CA MET A 1 -72.96 -16.64 4.79
C MET A 1 -71.80 -16.27 3.82
N ASN A 2 -72.01 -15.59 2.70
CA ASN A 2 -71.00 -15.48 1.65
C ASN A 2 -70.57 -14.05 1.29
N ARG A 3 -71.03 -13.00 1.98
CA ARG A 3 -70.61 -11.63 1.66
C ARG A 3 -69.52 -11.07 2.58
N VAL A 4 -69.33 -11.62 3.76
CA VAL A 4 -68.26 -11.14 4.70
C VAL A 4 -66.88 -11.76 4.38
N ALA A 5 -66.87 -13.01 3.93
CA ALA A 5 -65.61 -13.68 3.54
C ALA A 5 -64.89 -13.06 2.32
N LYS A 6 -65.64 -12.53 1.34
CA LYS A 6 -65.06 -11.90 0.14
C LYS A 6 -64.40 -10.53 0.42
N LYS A 7 -64.87 -9.79 1.44
CA LYS A 7 -64.27 -8.48 1.78
C LYS A 7 -62.96 -8.59 2.57
N LEU A 8 -62.69 -9.74 3.21
CA LEU A 8 -61.41 -9.95 3.94
C LEU A 8 -60.31 -10.55 3.08
N ILE A 9 -60.65 -11.26 1.98
CA ILE A 9 -59.66 -11.92 1.13
C ILE A 9 -58.84 -10.90 0.30
N ILE A 10 -59.49 -9.83 -0.18
CA ILE A 10 -58.81 -8.82 -1.00
C ILE A 10 -57.76 -8.01 -0.22
N PRO A 11 -58.06 -7.49 0.99
CA PRO A 11 -57.07 -6.79 1.80
C PRO A 11 -55.96 -7.72 2.28
N ALA A 12 -56.23 -8.97 2.61
CA ALA A 12 -55.23 -9.95 3.05
C ALA A 12 -54.27 -10.34 1.89
N GLY A 13 -54.78 -10.48 0.69
CA GLY A 13 -53.96 -10.75 -0.50
C GLY A 13 -53.04 -9.58 -0.86
N ILE A 14 -53.54 -8.36 -0.73
CA ILE A 14 -52.73 -7.15 -0.96
C ILE A 14 -51.64 -7.03 0.13
N LEU A 15 -51.97 -7.28 1.37
CA LEU A 15 -51.02 -7.26 2.48
C LEU A 15 -49.90 -8.31 2.32
N LEU A 16 -50.27 -9.54 1.91
CA LEU A 16 -49.30 -10.60 1.61
C LEU A 16 -48.39 -10.25 0.40
N ALA A 17 -48.95 -9.64 -0.64
CA ALA A 17 -48.16 -9.18 -1.77
C ALA A 17 -47.20 -8.06 -1.37
N ILE A 18 -47.63 -7.11 -0.55
CA ILE A 18 -46.77 -6.04 -0.02
C ILE A 18 -45.66 -6.64 0.87
N LEU A 19 -45.99 -7.58 1.74
CA LEU A 19 -44.99 -8.25 2.59
C LEU A 19 -44.01 -9.09 1.77
N ALA A 20 -44.46 -9.73 0.70
CA ALA A 20 -43.58 -10.45 -0.22
C ALA A 20 -42.63 -9.51 -0.99
N VAL A 21 -43.12 -8.35 -1.46
CA VAL A 21 -42.29 -7.32 -2.09
C VAL A 21 -41.27 -6.75 -1.10
N ILE A 22 -41.71 -6.47 0.12
CA ILE A 22 -40.81 -6.00 1.18
C ILE A 22 -39.78 -7.09 1.53
N ALA A 23 -40.17 -8.36 1.65
CA ALA A 23 -39.24 -9.46 1.93
C ALA A 23 -38.24 -9.68 0.76
N VAL A 24 -38.69 -9.56 -0.47
CA VAL A 24 -37.80 -9.61 -1.66
C VAL A 24 -36.91 -8.38 -1.68
N TYR A 25 -37.42 -7.19 -1.41
CA TYR A 25 -36.63 -5.96 -1.35
C TYR A 25 -35.54 -6.03 -0.27
N PHE A 26 -35.87 -6.44 0.95
CA PHE A 26 -34.90 -6.63 2.03
C PHE A 26 -34.06 -7.91 1.90
N GLY A 27 -34.50 -8.91 1.17
CA GLY A 27 -33.75 -10.13 0.88
C GLY A 27 -32.74 -9.95 -0.26
N THR A 28 -33.00 -9.05 -1.21
CA THR A 28 -32.09 -8.72 -2.31
C THR A 28 -31.20 -7.52 -1.99
N HIS A 29 -31.64 -6.61 -1.13
CA HIS A 29 -30.83 -5.55 -0.56
C HIS A 29 -30.47 -6.00 0.87
N LYS A 30 -29.41 -6.80 1.01
CA LYS A 30 -28.69 -6.83 2.27
C LYS A 30 -28.29 -5.40 2.54
N VAL A 31 -29.00 -4.72 3.44
CA VAL A 31 -28.52 -3.48 4.03
C VAL A 31 -27.18 -3.88 4.66
N SER A 32 -26.08 -3.46 4.03
CA SER A 32 -24.77 -3.67 4.62
C SER A 32 -24.83 -3.04 6.01
N LYS A 33 -24.38 -3.77 7.01
CA LYS A 33 -24.32 -3.27 8.39
C LYS A 33 -23.19 -2.25 8.56
N HIS A 34 -23.03 -1.32 7.63
CA HIS A 34 -22.08 -0.23 7.79
C HIS A 34 -22.64 0.71 8.85
N SER A 35 -22.11 0.61 10.05
CA SER A 35 -22.68 1.23 11.25
C SER A 35 -22.32 2.71 11.42
N ALA A 36 -21.33 3.22 10.67
CA ALA A 36 -20.92 4.61 10.72
C ALA A 36 -20.99 5.25 9.33
N GLN A 37 -21.54 6.46 9.25
CA GLN A 37 -21.39 7.27 8.05
C GLN A 37 -19.93 7.74 8.00
N PRO A 38 -19.19 7.40 6.93
CA PRO A 38 -17.79 7.82 6.81
C PRO A 38 -17.69 9.33 6.69
N ASP A 39 -16.91 9.97 7.54
CA ASP A 39 -16.54 11.38 7.38
C ASP A 39 -15.20 11.44 6.61
N TYR A 40 -15.28 11.36 5.29
CA TYR A 40 -14.11 11.46 4.43
C TYR A 40 -13.53 12.87 4.33
N GLY A 41 -14.27 13.87 4.82
CA GLY A 41 -13.90 15.26 4.68
C GLY A 41 -13.89 15.74 3.23
N SER A 42 -13.21 16.84 2.98
CA SER A 42 -12.90 17.28 1.62
C SER A 42 -11.70 16.48 1.12
N LEU A 43 -11.90 15.62 0.16
CA LEU A 43 -10.80 15.02 -0.58
C LEU A 43 -10.23 16.13 -1.46
N GLY A 44 -9.07 16.68 -1.11
CA GLY A 44 -8.44 17.80 -1.84
C GLY A 44 -8.40 17.63 -3.35
N SER A 45 -8.00 18.63 -4.08
CA SER A 45 -7.98 18.61 -5.55
C SER A 45 -6.63 18.07 -6.05
N GLY A 46 -6.56 16.79 -6.37
CA GLY A 46 -5.44 16.25 -7.13
C GLY A 46 -4.32 15.62 -6.31
N TYR A 47 -3.41 14.99 -7.00
CA TYR A 47 -2.24 14.33 -6.50
C TYR A 47 -1.11 15.31 -6.29
N ASP A 48 -0.50 15.26 -5.12
CA ASP A 48 0.77 15.87 -4.84
C ASP A 48 1.87 14.80 -4.87
N LEU A 49 3.02 15.10 -5.45
CA LEU A 49 4.18 14.22 -5.43
C LEU A 49 4.60 13.91 -3.98
N ASP A 50 4.37 14.85 -3.07
CA ASP A 50 4.61 14.69 -1.64
C ASP A 50 3.66 13.70 -0.95
N ASP A 51 2.46 13.49 -1.51
CA ASP A 51 1.52 12.45 -1.08
C ASP A 51 1.68 11.14 -1.87
N SER A 52 2.72 11.00 -2.68
CA SER A 52 2.95 9.85 -3.58
C SER A 52 2.99 8.49 -2.87
N GLN A 53 3.29 8.47 -1.56
CA GLN A 53 3.25 7.23 -0.78
C GLN A 53 1.85 6.62 -0.70
N SER A 54 0.81 7.40 -0.91
CA SER A 54 -0.56 6.89 -0.98
C SER A 54 -0.84 6.03 -2.20
N TYR A 55 -0.02 6.14 -3.25
CA TYR A 55 -0.10 5.32 -4.47
C TYR A 55 0.65 4.01 -4.36
N TRP A 56 1.68 3.98 -3.51
CA TRP A 56 2.46 2.80 -3.31
C TRP A 56 1.73 1.90 -2.33
N LYS A 57 1.72 0.64 -2.65
CA LYS A 57 1.14 -0.37 -1.78
C LYS A 57 1.84 -0.34 -0.43
N ALA A 58 1.10 -0.15 0.64
CA ALA A 58 1.59 -0.28 2.00
C ALA A 58 1.83 -1.75 2.33
N ASN A 59 2.92 -2.32 1.81
CA ASN A 59 3.40 -3.67 2.11
C ASN A 59 4.75 -3.62 2.79
N PHE A 60 5.21 -4.79 3.21
CA PHE A 60 6.41 -5.03 4.00
C PHE A 60 7.68 -4.34 3.50
N LEU A 61 7.76 -4.00 2.20
CA LEU A 61 8.93 -3.42 1.58
C LEU A 61 8.50 -2.22 0.74
N HIS A 62 9.16 -1.08 0.96
CA HIS A 62 9.01 0.13 0.18
C HIS A 62 10.32 0.36 -0.59
N ASP A 63 10.58 -0.54 -1.55
CA ASP A 63 11.87 -0.59 -2.24
C ASP A 63 12.00 0.47 -3.34
N PHE A 64 10.88 1.06 -3.79
CA PHE A 64 10.80 2.08 -4.82
C PHE A 64 10.20 3.36 -4.30
N THR A 65 10.66 4.49 -4.85
CA THR A 65 10.02 5.79 -4.67
C THR A 65 10.11 6.60 -5.95
N ALA A 66 9.03 7.30 -6.30
CA ALA A 66 8.99 8.18 -7.45
C ALA A 66 9.70 9.51 -7.17
N ALA A 67 10.34 10.05 -8.20
CA ALA A 67 10.88 11.40 -8.26
C ALA A 67 10.46 12.05 -9.58
N GLU A 68 10.87 13.29 -9.83
CA GLU A 68 10.38 14.07 -10.97
C GLU A 68 10.62 13.40 -12.32
N ASP A 69 11.83 12.83 -12.52
CA ASP A 69 12.27 12.29 -13.81
C ASP A 69 12.42 10.76 -13.83
N GLY A 70 12.17 10.09 -12.68
CA GLY A 70 12.38 8.64 -12.58
C GLY A 70 12.10 8.10 -11.19
N TYR A 71 12.82 7.04 -10.83
CA TYR A 71 12.55 6.30 -9.61
C TYR A 71 13.85 5.91 -8.91
N TYR A 72 13.89 6.12 -7.59
CA TYR A 72 14.95 5.57 -6.76
C TYR A 72 14.49 4.22 -6.21
N PHE A 73 15.41 3.29 -6.11
CA PHE A 73 15.13 1.98 -5.54
C PHE A 73 16.37 1.35 -4.90
N ILE A 74 16.13 0.44 -3.95
CA ILE A 74 17.17 -0.39 -3.34
C ILE A 74 17.14 -1.74 -4.03
N THR A 75 18.32 -2.25 -4.43
CA THR A 75 18.41 -3.58 -5.05
C THR A 75 17.87 -4.68 -4.13
N PRO A 76 17.33 -5.80 -4.66
CA PRO A 76 16.72 -6.86 -3.84
C PRO A 76 17.66 -7.48 -2.80
N ASP A 77 18.97 -7.42 -3.03
CA ASP A 77 20.01 -7.83 -2.08
C ASP A 77 20.36 -6.73 -1.04
N MET A 78 19.64 -5.60 -1.06
CA MET A 78 19.82 -4.43 -0.20
C MET A 78 21.23 -3.82 -0.27
N THR A 79 21.96 -4.06 -1.35
CA THR A 79 23.37 -3.62 -1.47
C THR A 79 23.47 -2.21 -2.00
N TYR A 80 22.69 -1.87 -3.05
CA TYR A 80 22.83 -0.61 -3.76
C TYR A 80 21.54 0.18 -3.84
N LEU A 81 21.67 1.52 -3.69
CA LEU A 81 20.68 2.49 -4.07
C LEU A 81 20.87 2.87 -5.53
N MET A 82 19.85 2.66 -6.34
CA MET A 82 19.83 2.83 -7.78
C MET A 82 18.82 3.89 -8.19
N TYR A 83 19.03 4.45 -9.36
CA TYR A 83 18.08 5.35 -10.03
C TYR A 83 17.72 4.80 -11.40
N PHE A 84 16.43 4.68 -11.67
CA PHE A 84 15.86 4.33 -12.96
C PHE A 84 15.36 5.60 -13.63
N ASP A 85 16.00 6.02 -14.71
CA ASP A 85 15.58 7.16 -15.51
C ASP A 85 14.37 6.78 -16.39
N TYR A 86 13.27 7.50 -16.23
CA TYR A 86 12.03 7.15 -16.94
C TYR A 86 12.13 7.40 -18.44
N ALA A 87 12.85 8.41 -18.89
CA ALA A 87 12.94 8.76 -20.30
C ALA A 87 13.84 7.82 -21.10
N THR A 88 15.00 7.47 -20.53
CA THR A 88 16.00 6.61 -21.18
C THR A 88 15.85 5.14 -20.86
N LYS A 89 15.10 4.81 -19.77
CA LYS A 89 14.99 3.47 -19.18
C LYS A 89 16.36 2.92 -18.69
N GLU A 90 17.34 3.79 -18.51
CA GLU A 90 18.64 3.42 -17.96
C GLU A 90 18.62 3.36 -16.44
N VAL A 91 19.40 2.46 -15.88
CA VAL A 91 19.60 2.31 -14.43
C VAL A 91 21.04 2.66 -14.09
N VAL A 92 21.21 3.55 -13.11
CA VAL A 92 22.50 4.00 -12.65
C VAL A 92 22.58 3.98 -11.12
N PRO A 93 23.78 3.69 -10.54
CA PRO A 93 23.98 3.83 -9.09
C PRO A 93 23.87 5.28 -8.64
N VAL A 94 23.22 5.53 -7.51
CA VAL A 94 23.09 6.87 -6.90
C VAL A 94 24.41 7.25 -6.24
N CYS A 95 25.36 7.73 -7.05
CA CYS A 95 26.67 8.11 -6.59
C CYS A 95 27.21 9.31 -7.37
N GLY A 96 27.28 10.46 -6.72
CA GLY A 96 27.80 11.71 -7.32
C GLY A 96 29.32 11.82 -7.41
N LYS A 97 30.08 10.75 -7.17
CA LYS A 97 31.54 10.74 -7.26
C LYS A 97 32.00 10.48 -8.69
N PRO A 98 32.70 11.41 -9.36
CA PRO A 98 33.05 11.32 -10.81
C PRO A 98 33.87 10.08 -11.19
N ASP A 99 34.76 9.61 -10.31
CA ASP A 99 35.69 8.50 -10.60
C ASP A 99 35.32 7.23 -9.79
N CYS A 100 34.06 7.06 -9.41
CA CYS A 100 33.65 5.91 -8.63
C CYS A 100 33.36 4.71 -9.54
N ALA A 101 34.10 3.63 -9.35
CA ALA A 101 33.82 2.36 -10.05
C ALA A 101 32.61 1.59 -9.48
N HIS A 102 31.97 2.10 -8.44
CA HIS A 102 30.81 1.52 -7.72
C HIS A 102 31.02 0.11 -7.17
N ASP A 103 32.25 -0.31 -6.97
CA ASP A 103 32.66 -1.67 -6.60
C ASP A 103 33.15 -1.82 -5.16
N ASN A 104 33.05 -0.78 -4.36
CA ASN A 104 33.62 -0.77 -3.01
C ASN A 104 32.76 -0.03 -1.97
N SER A 105 33.15 -0.17 -0.71
CA SER A 105 32.43 0.40 0.44
C SER A 105 32.47 1.94 0.52
N THR A 106 33.29 2.61 -0.30
CA THR A 106 33.33 4.08 -0.35
C THR A 106 32.32 4.66 -1.33
N CYS A 107 31.69 3.84 -2.15
CA CYS A 107 30.63 4.26 -3.06
C CYS A 107 29.42 4.81 -2.28
N ASN A 108 28.86 5.93 -2.74
CA ASN A 108 27.68 6.51 -2.07
C ASN A 108 26.44 5.64 -2.25
N ALA A 109 26.31 4.97 -3.40
CA ALA A 109 25.22 4.05 -3.65
C ALA A 109 25.25 2.77 -2.79
N ASN A 110 26.40 2.47 -2.15
CA ASN A 110 26.51 1.26 -1.33
C ASN A 110 25.80 1.45 0.02
N MET A 111 24.65 0.82 0.17
CA MET A 111 23.81 0.92 1.37
C MET A 111 24.32 0.04 2.53
N MET A 112 25.07 -1.03 2.25
CA MET A 112 25.63 -1.91 3.30
C MET A 112 26.64 -1.23 4.23
N LYS A 113 27.31 -0.15 3.80
CA LYS A 113 28.19 0.65 4.66
C LYS A 113 27.44 1.40 5.76
N GLN A 114 26.14 1.56 5.59
CA GLN A 114 25.24 2.30 6.47
C GLN A 114 24.67 1.39 7.57
N SER A 115 25.41 0.45 8.11
CA SER A 115 25.02 -0.52 9.16
C SER A 115 23.49 -0.73 9.29
N TYR A 116 22.99 -1.83 8.75
CA TYR A 116 21.59 -2.25 8.84
C TYR A 116 20.58 -1.21 8.34
N VAL A 117 20.61 -0.95 7.04
CA VAL A 117 19.52 -0.25 6.36
C VAL A 117 18.31 -1.16 6.33
N VAL A 118 17.20 -0.69 6.83
CA VAL A 118 15.91 -1.31 6.60
C VAL A 118 15.51 -0.98 5.17
N SER A 119 15.03 -1.93 4.40
CA SER A 119 14.76 -1.87 2.95
C SER A 119 13.58 -0.96 2.58
N ASN A 120 13.61 0.31 3.00
CA ASN A 120 12.58 1.27 2.65
C ASN A 120 13.26 2.57 2.21
N ILE A 121 12.95 3.02 1.01
CA ILE A 121 13.42 4.30 0.46
C ILE A 121 12.24 5.19 0.13
N TYR A 122 12.33 6.46 0.49
CA TYR A 122 11.30 7.46 0.26
C TYR A 122 11.92 8.72 -0.32
N TYR A 123 11.25 9.31 -1.30
CA TYR A 123 11.59 10.62 -1.83
C TYR A 123 10.60 11.65 -1.31
N HIS A 124 11.09 12.74 -0.74
CA HIS A 124 10.28 13.84 -0.25
C HIS A 124 11.06 15.15 -0.31
N GLU A 125 10.49 16.19 -0.93
CA GLU A 125 11.05 17.55 -1.04
C GLU A 125 12.54 17.59 -1.46
N GLY A 126 12.92 16.79 -2.46
CA GLY A 126 14.27 16.78 -3.02
C GLY A 126 15.30 15.94 -2.25
N TYR A 127 14.89 15.25 -1.19
CA TYR A 127 15.74 14.36 -0.40
C TYR A 127 15.26 12.91 -0.47
N LEU A 128 16.22 12.00 -0.28
CA LEU A 128 15.95 10.58 -0.09
C LEU A 128 16.01 10.26 1.38
N TYR A 129 14.98 9.61 1.91
CA TYR A 129 14.86 9.21 3.30
C TYR A 129 14.84 7.70 3.42
N TYR A 130 15.47 7.20 4.47
CA TYR A 130 15.50 5.78 4.79
C TYR A 130 15.71 5.57 6.29
N MET A 131 15.44 4.37 6.75
CA MET A 131 15.61 3.99 8.13
C MET A 131 16.95 3.27 8.33
N GLN A 132 17.63 3.60 9.42
CA GLN A 132 18.79 2.88 9.91
C GLN A 132 18.56 2.38 11.31
N ILE A 133 19.14 1.23 11.64
CA ILE A 133 19.19 0.77 13.03
C ILE A 133 20.54 1.21 13.62
N GLN A 134 20.48 2.09 14.63
CA GLN A 134 21.64 2.58 15.35
C GLN A 134 21.41 2.44 16.85
N ASN A 135 22.32 1.77 17.56
CA ASN A 135 22.25 1.57 19.01
C ASN A 135 20.91 0.99 19.52
N GLY A 136 20.25 0.14 18.73
CA GLY A 136 18.96 -0.44 19.09
C GLY A 136 17.76 0.51 18.87
N MET A 137 17.96 1.60 18.11
CA MET A 137 16.91 2.54 17.73
C MET A 137 16.78 2.57 16.21
N SER A 138 15.55 2.70 15.71
CA SER A 138 15.25 3.06 14.35
C SER A 138 15.45 4.57 14.19
N VAL A 139 16.42 4.95 13.35
CA VAL A 139 16.82 6.34 13.11
C VAL A 139 16.43 6.76 11.71
N LEU A 140 15.66 7.85 11.59
CA LEU A 140 15.38 8.46 10.30
C LEU A 140 16.63 9.16 9.80
N THR A 141 17.04 8.80 8.59
CA THR A 141 18.20 9.35 7.92
C THR A 141 17.79 9.90 6.56
N ARG A 142 18.38 11.01 6.14
CA ARG A 142 18.21 11.54 4.78
C ARG A 142 19.53 11.75 4.08
N MET A 143 19.48 11.83 2.74
CA MET A 143 20.56 12.21 1.88
C MET A 143 20.03 12.99 0.67
N ASP A 144 20.90 13.70 -0.04
CA ASP A 144 20.53 14.32 -1.31
C ASP A 144 20.36 13.28 -2.45
N LYS A 145 19.82 13.71 -3.58
CA LYS A 145 19.59 12.87 -4.77
C LYS A 145 20.86 12.23 -5.36
N SER A 146 22.04 12.70 -5.00
CA SER A 146 23.34 12.14 -5.44
C SER A 146 23.94 11.16 -4.44
N GLY A 147 23.25 10.88 -3.35
CA GLY A 147 23.73 10.02 -2.27
C GLY A 147 24.77 10.69 -1.36
N ASN A 148 24.89 12.03 -1.42
CA ASN A 148 25.76 12.81 -0.54
C ASN A 148 24.96 13.40 0.65
N ASN A 149 25.66 14.15 1.50
CA ASN A 149 25.06 14.94 2.59
C ASN A 149 24.15 14.11 3.48
N VAL A 150 24.64 12.92 3.88
CA VAL A 150 23.90 12.01 4.76
C VAL A 150 23.83 12.60 6.16
N GLU A 151 22.62 12.72 6.70
CA GLU A 151 22.37 13.22 8.04
C GLU A 151 21.26 12.43 8.77
N ASN A 152 21.43 12.25 10.07
CA ASN A 152 20.42 11.68 10.94
C ASN A 152 19.44 12.78 11.37
N ILE A 153 18.15 12.57 11.15
CA ILE A 153 17.09 13.51 11.56
C ILE A 153 16.72 13.25 13.03
N GLY A 154 16.48 12.00 13.39
CA GLY A 154 16.13 11.65 14.77
C GLY A 154 15.79 10.18 14.98
N GLU A 155 15.70 9.80 16.25
CA GLU A 155 15.27 8.46 16.66
C GLU A 155 13.74 8.36 16.67
N ILE A 156 13.19 7.30 16.07
CA ILE A 156 11.75 7.10 15.99
C ILE A 156 11.28 6.09 17.04
N PHE A 157 11.71 4.84 16.91
CA PHE A 157 11.30 3.76 17.78
C PHE A 157 12.49 2.94 18.26
N PRO A 158 12.39 2.28 19.43
CA PRO A 158 13.27 1.16 19.74
C PRO A 158 13.17 0.13 18.61
N SER A 159 14.30 -0.37 18.12
CA SER A 159 14.32 -1.39 17.08
C SER A 159 14.45 -2.76 17.73
N ASP A 160 13.47 -3.62 17.54
CA ASP A 160 13.68 -5.05 17.61
C ASP A 160 13.93 -5.58 16.20
N GLN A 161 14.59 -6.72 16.08
CA GLN A 161 15.06 -7.23 14.79
C GLN A 161 13.93 -7.67 13.85
N ASP A 162 12.71 -7.76 14.35
CA ASP A 162 11.55 -8.28 13.63
C ASP A 162 10.58 -7.19 13.18
N SER A 163 10.84 -5.92 13.50
CA SER A 163 9.95 -4.81 13.18
C SER A 163 10.42 -4.00 11.97
N SER A 164 9.49 -3.67 11.11
CA SER A 164 9.70 -2.77 9.97
C SER A 164 9.00 -1.43 10.25
N THR A 165 9.78 -0.35 10.33
CA THR A 165 9.24 1.00 10.44
C THR A 165 8.87 1.51 9.06
N HIS A 166 7.60 1.89 8.89
CA HIS A 166 7.08 2.53 7.70
C HIS A 166 6.89 4.02 7.92
N LEU A 167 7.02 4.79 6.84
CA LEU A 167 6.98 6.24 6.85
C LEU A 167 5.91 6.75 5.90
N VAL A 168 5.20 7.78 6.32
CA VAL A 168 4.29 8.57 5.49
C VAL A 168 4.63 10.03 5.68
N PHE A 169 4.93 10.74 4.60
CA PHE A 169 5.35 12.14 4.63
C PHE A 169 4.16 13.07 4.36
N HIS A 170 4.15 14.21 5.02
CA HIS A 170 3.23 15.31 4.74
C HIS A 170 3.85 16.63 5.17
N GLY A 171 4.16 17.51 4.21
CA GLY A 171 4.87 18.77 4.46
C GLY A 171 6.16 18.57 5.27
N ASP A 172 6.37 19.39 6.27
CA ASP A 172 7.57 19.34 7.14
C ASP A 172 7.61 18.14 8.12
N TYR A 173 6.73 17.14 7.97
CA TYR A 173 6.60 16.07 8.94
C TYR A 173 6.60 14.69 8.30
N VAL A 174 7.07 13.70 9.08
CA VAL A 174 6.91 12.29 8.79
C VAL A 174 6.08 11.62 9.87
N TYR A 175 5.22 10.70 9.47
CA TYR A 175 4.38 9.87 10.32
C TYR A 175 4.89 8.43 10.22
N ALA A 176 5.47 7.95 11.32
CA ALA A 176 6.08 6.64 11.37
C ALA A 176 5.21 5.66 12.17
N TYR A 177 5.14 4.42 11.72
CA TYR A 177 4.45 3.33 12.41
C TYR A 177 5.17 2.00 12.17
N TYR A 178 4.93 1.05 13.05
CA TYR A 178 5.39 -0.31 12.84
C TYR A 178 4.36 -1.12 12.06
N LEU A 179 4.84 -1.88 11.09
CA LEU A 179 4.05 -2.92 10.47
C LEU A 179 4.42 -4.26 11.11
N CYS A 180 3.44 -4.92 11.76
CA CYS A 180 3.62 -6.23 12.39
C CYS A 180 4.71 -6.29 13.48
N ALA A 181 4.89 -5.22 14.25
CA ALA A 181 5.93 -5.11 15.29
C ALA A 181 5.99 -6.31 16.27
N HIS A 182 4.83 -6.86 16.60
CA HIS A 182 4.72 -7.91 17.63
C HIS A 182 4.19 -9.23 17.08
N TYR A 183 4.46 -9.48 15.79
CA TYR A 183 4.05 -10.70 15.10
C TYR A 183 4.49 -11.98 15.86
N GLY A 184 3.51 -12.75 16.29
CA GLY A 184 3.73 -14.02 17.00
C GLY A 184 4.21 -13.93 18.44
N MET A 185 4.34 -12.72 19.01
CA MET A 185 4.65 -12.50 20.41
C MET A 185 3.41 -12.66 21.29
N GLU A 186 3.61 -13.01 22.57
CA GLU A 186 2.55 -13.09 23.56
C GLU A 186 2.61 -11.87 24.50
N GLY A 187 1.46 -11.27 24.76
CA GLY A 187 1.33 -10.14 25.67
C GLY A 187 0.55 -8.98 25.08
N GLU A 188 0.36 -7.95 25.89
CA GLU A 188 -0.17 -6.68 25.42
C GLU A 188 0.97 -5.77 25.02
N PHE A 189 0.84 -5.18 23.83
CA PHE A 189 1.82 -4.27 23.26
C PHE A 189 1.17 -2.94 22.94
N THR A 190 1.96 -1.89 22.95
CA THR A 190 1.53 -0.56 22.51
C THR A 190 2.00 -0.33 21.09
N GLU A 191 1.06 -0.18 20.18
CA GLU A 191 1.30 0.27 18.82
C GLU A 191 1.02 1.76 18.72
N ALA A 192 1.85 2.49 17.97
CA ALA A 192 1.72 3.94 17.87
C ALA A 192 1.98 4.46 16.47
N ILE A 193 1.34 5.59 16.15
CA ILE A 193 1.77 6.46 15.06
C ILE A 193 2.50 7.63 15.67
N LYS A 194 3.77 7.78 15.30
CA LYS A 194 4.63 8.86 15.78
C LYS A 194 4.82 9.89 14.66
N LYS A 195 4.49 11.15 14.97
CA LYS A 195 4.81 12.30 14.13
C LYS A 195 6.19 12.81 14.50
N MET A 196 7.05 13.07 13.51
CA MET A 196 8.37 13.66 13.69
C MET A 196 8.56 14.85 12.75
N SER A 197 9.15 15.92 13.26
CA SER A 197 9.56 17.08 12.47
C SER A 197 10.83 16.78 11.67
N LEU A 198 10.80 17.04 10.37
CA LEU A 198 11.96 16.90 9.49
C LEU A 198 13.00 18.00 9.67
N LYS A 199 12.66 19.08 10.41
CA LYS A 199 13.54 20.22 10.67
C LYS A 199 14.46 20.01 11.86
N ASP A 200 13.93 19.45 12.95
CA ASP A 200 14.64 19.35 14.22
C ASP A 200 14.58 17.98 14.90
N GLY A 201 13.93 17.00 14.25
CA GLY A 201 13.80 15.64 14.78
C GLY A 201 12.91 15.49 16.02
N SER A 202 12.21 16.56 16.44
CA SER A 202 11.28 16.47 17.56
C SER A 202 10.09 15.58 17.20
N SER A 203 9.64 14.75 18.15
CA SER A 203 8.57 13.78 17.87
C SER A 203 7.53 13.69 18.96
N GLU A 204 6.31 13.31 18.57
CA GLU A 204 5.16 13.06 19.46
C GLU A 204 4.35 11.87 18.94
N ASN A 205 3.70 11.12 19.84
CA ASN A 205 2.72 10.12 19.42
C ASN A 205 1.38 10.82 19.15
N ILE A 206 0.82 10.60 17.96
CA ILE A 206 -0.49 11.16 17.59
C ILE A 206 -1.62 10.15 17.81
N TYR A 207 -1.29 8.87 17.84
CA TYR A 207 -2.23 7.78 18.12
C TYR A 207 -1.51 6.64 18.82
N GLU A 208 -2.19 6.01 19.76
CA GLU A 208 -1.73 4.81 20.45
C GLU A 208 -2.89 3.83 20.63
N VAL A 209 -2.59 2.56 20.49
CA VAL A 209 -3.52 1.47 20.82
C VAL A 209 -2.77 0.37 21.56
N ILE A 210 -3.39 -0.16 22.61
CA ILE A 210 -2.81 -1.25 23.41
C ILE A 210 -3.67 -2.50 23.19
N GLY A 211 -3.01 -3.60 22.98
CA GLY A 211 -3.71 -4.88 22.85
C GLY A 211 -2.80 -6.04 22.56
N ASN A 212 -3.40 -7.23 22.60
CA ASN A 212 -2.77 -8.46 22.17
C ASN A 212 -3.18 -8.71 20.70
N ASN A 213 -2.23 -8.95 19.83
CA ASN A 213 -2.45 -9.16 18.39
C ASN A 213 -3.09 -7.95 17.65
N ILE A 214 -2.89 -6.76 18.16
CA ILE A 214 -3.32 -5.52 17.49
C ILE A 214 -2.14 -4.93 16.73
N SER A 215 -2.39 -4.37 15.56
CA SER A 215 -1.41 -3.63 14.77
C SER A 215 -2.05 -2.41 14.11
N ILE A 216 -1.22 -1.46 13.71
CA ILE A 216 -1.60 -0.33 12.86
C ILE A 216 -1.14 -0.66 11.43
N GLY A 217 -2.00 -0.44 10.45
CA GLY A 217 -1.70 -0.68 9.05
C GLY A 217 -2.52 0.17 8.12
N LEU A 218 -2.35 -0.02 6.81
CA LEU A 218 -3.06 0.73 5.77
C LEU A 218 -2.94 2.25 5.96
N VAL A 219 -1.76 2.73 6.40
CA VAL A 219 -1.55 4.15 6.69
C VAL A 219 -1.29 4.88 5.38
N LYS A 220 -2.10 5.90 5.07
CA LYS A 220 -2.00 6.70 3.84
C LYS A 220 -2.28 8.17 4.16
N SER A 221 -1.43 9.06 3.68
CA SER A 221 -1.69 10.50 3.67
C SER A 221 -2.54 10.85 2.46
N TYR A 222 -3.55 11.67 2.67
CA TYR A 222 -4.35 12.20 1.58
C TYR A 222 -4.99 13.53 1.94
N GLY A 223 -4.69 14.57 1.17
CA GLY A 223 -5.14 15.93 1.45
C GLY A 223 -4.75 16.37 2.85
N ASP A 224 -5.71 16.84 3.63
CA ASP A 224 -5.49 17.32 5.00
C ASP A 224 -5.49 16.22 6.08
N LYS A 225 -5.44 14.94 5.68
CA LYS A 225 -5.64 13.83 6.63
C LYS A 225 -4.66 12.68 6.45
N LEU A 226 -4.31 12.07 7.57
CA LEU A 226 -3.71 10.74 7.63
C LEU A 226 -4.82 9.73 7.92
N TYR A 227 -4.96 8.74 7.06
CA TYR A 227 -5.86 7.62 7.27
C TYR A 227 -5.06 6.40 7.74
N PHE A 228 -5.62 5.62 8.66
CA PHE A 228 -4.96 4.44 9.19
C PHE A 228 -5.96 3.43 9.74
N ALA A 229 -5.64 2.16 9.62
CA ALA A 229 -6.45 1.08 10.15
C ALA A 229 -5.86 0.51 11.45
N VAL A 230 -6.75 0.21 12.39
CA VAL A 230 -6.45 -0.70 13.50
C VAL A 230 -6.86 -2.09 13.07
N GLN A 231 -5.92 -3.02 13.12
CA GLN A 231 -6.07 -4.38 12.63
C GLN A 231 -5.87 -5.38 13.77
N GLU A 232 -6.59 -6.49 13.72
CA GLU A 232 -6.43 -7.61 14.64
C GLU A 232 -5.91 -8.82 13.87
N GLN A 233 -4.84 -9.41 14.35
CA GLN A 233 -4.27 -10.62 13.79
C GLN A 233 -5.18 -11.81 14.07
N LEU A 234 -5.58 -12.54 13.02
CA LEU A 234 -6.58 -13.62 13.14
C LEU A 234 -6.04 -14.89 13.76
N GLU A 235 -4.77 -15.18 13.56
CA GLU A 235 -4.13 -16.40 14.04
C GLU A 235 -2.71 -16.10 14.53
N LYS A 236 -2.29 -16.78 15.59
CA LYS A 236 -0.91 -16.73 16.08
C LYS A 236 0.06 -17.11 14.96
N ARG A 237 1.04 -16.27 14.71
CA ARG A 237 2.04 -16.44 13.62
C ARG A 237 1.46 -16.43 12.20
N SER A 238 0.29 -15.85 12.00
CA SER A 238 -0.28 -15.58 10.67
C SER A 238 -0.19 -14.10 10.37
N MET A 239 0.23 -13.75 9.17
CA MET A 239 0.20 -12.37 8.69
C MET A 239 -1.21 -11.93 8.28
N ARG A 240 -2.20 -12.80 8.46
CA ARG A 240 -3.60 -12.46 8.21
C ARG A 240 -4.14 -11.63 9.35
N SER A 241 -4.52 -10.43 9.02
CA SER A 241 -5.19 -9.51 9.93
C SER A 241 -6.59 -9.17 9.42
N LYS A 242 -7.45 -8.78 10.34
CA LYS A 242 -8.77 -8.22 10.07
C LYS A 242 -8.77 -6.75 10.46
N THR A 243 -9.23 -5.88 9.58
CA THR A 243 -9.45 -4.48 9.93
C THR A 243 -10.63 -4.39 10.89
N LYS A 244 -10.39 -3.79 12.06
CA LYS A 244 -11.43 -3.53 13.08
C LYS A 244 -12.05 -2.17 12.90
N ALA A 245 -11.23 -1.20 12.54
CA ALA A 245 -11.66 0.17 12.30
C ALA A 245 -10.65 0.90 11.43
N LEU A 246 -11.14 1.77 10.56
CA LEU A 246 -10.38 2.74 9.82
C LEU A 246 -10.63 4.12 10.44
N TYR A 247 -9.58 4.85 10.71
CA TYR A 247 -9.60 6.20 11.28
C TYR A 247 -8.98 7.22 10.33
N SER A 248 -9.33 8.48 10.52
CA SER A 248 -8.62 9.63 9.96
C SER A 248 -8.11 10.53 11.08
N TYR A 249 -6.90 11.06 10.92
CA TYR A 249 -6.32 12.12 11.73
C TYR A 249 -6.19 13.38 10.87
N ASP A 250 -6.83 14.46 11.28
CA ASP A 250 -6.78 15.75 10.58
C ASP A 250 -5.50 16.51 10.99
N TYR A 251 -4.67 16.87 10.03
CA TYR A 251 -3.39 17.52 10.28
C TYR A 251 -3.52 18.91 10.91
N ASN A 252 -4.61 19.62 10.62
CA ASN A 252 -4.85 20.98 11.10
C ASN A 252 -5.50 21.01 12.48
N THR A 253 -6.57 20.24 12.66
CA THR A 253 -7.34 20.22 13.90
C THR A 253 -6.82 19.22 14.92
N LYS A 254 -6.01 18.25 14.49
CA LYS A 254 -5.51 17.11 15.28
C LYS A 254 -6.62 16.17 15.77
N GLU A 255 -7.82 16.28 15.21
CA GLU A 255 -8.93 15.39 15.55
C GLU A 255 -8.76 14.03 14.89
N ILE A 256 -9.12 12.98 15.64
CA ILE A 256 -9.20 11.60 15.14
C ILE A 256 -10.67 11.24 15.02
N LYS A 257 -11.07 10.76 13.84
CA LYS A 257 -12.44 10.34 13.56
C LYS A 257 -12.47 8.93 13.01
N LEU A 258 -13.52 8.19 13.42
CA LEU A 258 -13.83 6.88 12.84
C LEU A 258 -14.38 7.07 11.43
N VAL A 259 -13.78 6.37 10.47
CA VAL A 259 -14.17 6.39 9.04
C VAL A 259 -15.04 5.18 8.70
N ALA A 260 -14.63 3.98 9.12
CA ALA A 260 -15.37 2.74 8.86
C ALA A 260 -15.03 1.66 9.89
N GLU A 261 -15.96 0.71 10.11
CA GLU A 261 -15.79 -0.48 10.97
C GLU A 261 -15.86 -1.79 10.18
N ASP A 262 -15.69 -1.71 8.87
CA ASP A 262 -15.70 -2.89 8.00
C ASP A 262 -14.33 -3.59 7.98
N ASP A 263 -14.31 -4.86 7.60
CA ASP A 263 -13.06 -5.57 7.33
C ASP A 263 -12.49 -5.13 5.98
N ILE A 264 -11.89 -3.93 5.97
CA ILE A 264 -11.31 -3.32 4.78
C ILE A 264 -9.93 -3.96 4.53
N SER A 265 -9.74 -4.52 3.34
CA SER A 265 -8.43 -5.05 2.95
C SER A 265 -7.49 -3.98 2.41
N ASP A 266 -8.02 -2.99 1.69
CA ASP A 266 -7.30 -1.79 1.25
C ASP A 266 -8.28 -0.72 0.74
N TYR A 267 -7.76 0.49 0.48
CA TYR A 267 -8.54 1.63 0.00
C TYR A 267 -7.68 2.61 -0.81
N CYS A 268 -8.34 3.45 -1.60
CA CYS A 268 -7.74 4.60 -2.27
C CYS A 268 -8.78 5.71 -2.44
N PHE A 269 -8.33 6.86 -2.93
CA PHE A 269 -9.17 8.03 -3.16
C PHE A 269 -9.23 8.35 -4.65
N ILE A 270 -10.40 8.79 -5.12
CA ILE A 270 -10.63 9.30 -6.47
C ILE A 270 -11.05 10.77 -6.31
N PRO A 271 -10.07 11.70 -6.27
CA PRO A 271 -10.31 13.08 -5.86
C PRO A 271 -11.27 13.82 -6.78
N GLU A 272 -11.12 13.66 -8.07
CA GLU A 272 -11.92 14.37 -9.08
C GLU A 272 -13.42 14.01 -9.00
N LYS A 273 -13.75 12.89 -8.39
CA LYS A 273 -15.13 12.45 -8.12
C LYS A 273 -15.54 12.57 -6.66
N ASN A 274 -14.62 12.99 -5.79
CA ASN A 274 -14.82 13.01 -4.34
C ASN A 274 -15.27 11.63 -3.79
N ILE A 275 -14.64 10.55 -4.29
CA ILE A 275 -14.96 9.17 -3.94
C ILE A 275 -13.86 8.59 -3.06
N PHE A 276 -14.27 7.95 -1.98
CA PHE A 276 -13.49 7.00 -1.23
C PHE A 276 -13.79 5.59 -1.75
N ALA A 277 -12.79 4.96 -2.35
CA ALA A 277 -12.89 3.60 -2.86
C ALA A 277 -12.23 2.63 -1.88
N TYR A 278 -12.94 1.60 -1.43
CA TYR A 278 -12.43 0.63 -0.47
C TYR A 278 -12.93 -0.78 -0.73
N TYR A 279 -12.10 -1.76 -0.43
CA TYR A 279 -12.42 -3.16 -0.64
C TYR A 279 -12.75 -3.84 0.68
N VAL A 280 -13.97 -4.35 0.80
CA VAL A 280 -14.45 -5.10 1.97
C VAL A 280 -14.25 -6.59 1.72
N VAL A 281 -13.57 -7.25 2.65
CA VAL A 281 -13.23 -8.68 2.58
C VAL A 281 -14.50 -9.52 2.43
N GLY A 282 -14.52 -10.38 1.40
CA GLY A 282 -15.63 -11.26 1.09
C GLY A 282 -16.85 -10.56 0.47
N GLU A 283 -16.87 -9.24 0.35
CA GLU A 283 -17.98 -8.49 -0.25
C GLU A 283 -17.59 -7.87 -1.59
N GLY A 284 -16.49 -7.11 -1.67
CA GLY A 284 -16.01 -6.50 -2.89
C GLY A 284 -15.61 -5.03 -2.76
N LEU A 285 -15.50 -4.36 -3.92
CA LEU A 285 -15.13 -2.96 -4.03
C LEU A 285 -16.36 -2.06 -3.90
N TYR A 286 -16.28 -1.12 -2.99
CA TYR A 286 -17.26 -0.08 -2.75
C TYR A 286 -16.73 1.30 -3.12
N TYR A 287 -17.60 2.13 -3.69
CA TYR A 287 -17.40 3.56 -3.82
C TYR A 287 -18.35 4.27 -2.86
N ALA A 288 -17.79 5.15 -2.04
CA ALA A 288 -18.55 6.01 -1.15
C ALA A 288 -18.37 7.47 -1.56
N ASP A 289 -19.46 8.14 -1.93
CA ASP A 289 -19.46 9.57 -2.22
C ASP A 289 -19.39 10.36 -0.91
N ALA A 290 -18.36 11.19 -0.77
CA ALA A 290 -18.16 11.97 0.45
C ALA A 290 -19.22 13.07 0.67
N LYS A 291 -19.94 13.52 -0.38
CA LYS A 291 -21.01 14.54 -0.28
C LYS A 291 -22.36 13.92 -0.01
N GLU A 292 -22.67 12.86 -0.73
CA GLU A 292 -24.01 12.25 -0.72
C GLU A 292 -24.13 11.13 0.31
N HIS A 293 -23.00 10.67 0.88
CA HIS A 293 -22.92 9.54 1.81
C HIS A 293 -23.54 8.25 1.25
N VAL A 294 -23.56 8.15 -0.09
CA VAL A 294 -24.09 6.97 -0.79
C VAL A 294 -22.94 6.01 -1.07
N MET A 295 -23.13 4.78 -0.63
CA MET A 295 -22.22 3.69 -0.94
C MET A 295 -22.77 2.85 -2.10
N LYS A 296 -21.91 2.55 -3.07
CA LYS A 296 -22.23 1.71 -4.22
C LYS A 296 -21.26 0.55 -4.28
N LEU A 297 -21.75 -0.68 -4.31
CA LEU A 297 -20.96 -1.84 -4.67
C LEU A 297 -20.64 -1.75 -6.17
N VAL A 298 -19.36 -1.63 -6.51
CA VAL A 298 -18.86 -1.48 -7.87
C VAL A 298 -18.47 -2.83 -8.46
N MET A 299 -17.76 -3.62 -7.67
CA MET A 299 -17.32 -4.95 -8.06
C MET A 299 -17.52 -5.93 -6.91
N LYS A 300 -18.19 -7.05 -7.19
CA LYS A 300 -18.41 -8.09 -6.18
C LYS A 300 -17.13 -8.92 -6.00
N SER A 301 -16.83 -9.28 -4.75
CA SER A 301 -15.78 -10.24 -4.43
C SER A 301 -16.03 -11.60 -5.10
N ASP A 302 -14.96 -12.23 -5.52
CA ASP A 302 -14.94 -13.64 -5.93
C ASP A 302 -13.87 -14.41 -5.15
N SER A 303 -13.71 -15.70 -5.43
CA SER A 303 -12.75 -16.55 -4.70
C SER A 303 -11.28 -16.17 -4.91
N LEU A 304 -10.96 -15.44 -5.99
CA LEU A 304 -9.61 -14.98 -6.29
C LEU A 304 -9.31 -13.65 -5.59
N TYR A 305 -10.34 -12.84 -5.39
CA TYR A 305 -10.26 -11.51 -4.81
C TYR A 305 -11.05 -11.41 -3.50
N ASP A 306 -10.94 -12.42 -2.63
CA ASP A 306 -11.49 -12.33 -1.28
C ASP A 306 -10.85 -11.18 -0.51
N ARG A 307 -9.55 -10.98 -0.71
CA ARG A 307 -8.75 -9.84 -0.25
C ARG A 307 -7.89 -9.31 -1.39
N CYS A 308 -7.74 -8.00 -1.48
CA CYS A 308 -6.87 -7.37 -2.45
C CYS A 308 -6.14 -6.17 -1.86
N SER A 309 -5.02 -5.81 -2.48
CA SER A 309 -4.42 -4.50 -2.32
C SER A 309 -4.87 -3.61 -3.46
N MET A 310 -4.88 -2.29 -3.24
CA MET A 310 -5.32 -1.36 -4.26
C MET A 310 -4.63 0.00 -4.18
N SER A 311 -4.55 0.67 -5.32
CA SER A 311 -4.06 2.03 -5.46
C SER A 311 -4.75 2.72 -6.64
N TYR A 312 -4.72 4.05 -6.65
CA TYR A 312 -5.22 4.88 -7.74
C TYR A 312 -4.11 5.82 -8.21
N ASP A 313 -3.83 5.90 -9.50
CA ASP A 313 -2.71 6.67 -10.08
C ASP A 313 -3.12 8.01 -10.71
N GLY A 314 -4.34 8.46 -10.45
CA GLY A 314 -4.91 9.66 -11.06
C GLY A 314 -5.80 9.37 -12.28
N LYS A 315 -5.75 8.16 -12.83
CA LYS A 315 -6.57 7.72 -13.96
C LYS A 315 -7.26 6.39 -13.71
N TYR A 316 -6.53 5.40 -13.19
CA TYR A 316 -7.01 4.04 -13.00
C TYR A 316 -6.80 3.55 -11.57
N ILE A 317 -7.70 2.68 -11.13
CA ILE A 317 -7.53 1.88 -9.92
C ILE A 317 -6.90 0.55 -10.31
N TYR A 318 -5.84 0.20 -9.61
CA TYR A 318 -5.14 -1.08 -9.68
C TYR A 318 -5.50 -1.91 -8.47
N MET A 319 -5.83 -3.18 -8.69
CA MET A 319 -6.11 -4.11 -7.61
C MET A 319 -5.40 -5.44 -7.87
N ASP A 320 -4.68 -5.95 -6.88
CA ASP A 320 -4.02 -7.26 -6.98
C ASP A 320 -4.38 -8.18 -5.81
N ASN A 321 -4.27 -9.48 -6.06
CA ASN A 321 -4.44 -10.54 -5.06
C ASN A 321 -3.12 -11.18 -4.61
N ILE A 322 -1.97 -10.75 -5.15
CA ILE A 322 -0.67 -11.42 -5.04
C ILE A 322 -0.22 -11.53 -3.59
N THR A 323 -0.25 -10.42 -2.86
CA THR A 323 0.18 -10.38 -1.47
C THR A 323 -0.58 -11.35 -0.59
N PHE A 324 -1.91 -11.38 -0.73
CA PHE A 324 -2.76 -12.22 0.10
C PHE A 324 -2.66 -13.69 -0.28
N GLN A 325 -2.46 -14.02 -1.55
CA GLN A 325 -2.20 -15.38 -1.98
C GLN A 325 -0.83 -15.89 -1.51
N ASN A 326 0.19 -15.04 -1.50
CA ASN A 326 1.51 -15.39 -0.96
C ASN A 326 1.48 -15.69 0.53
N MET A 327 0.58 -15.06 1.28
CA MET A 327 0.37 -15.33 2.70
C MET A 327 -0.39 -16.64 2.97
N THR A 328 -1.09 -17.20 1.97
CA THR A 328 -1.86 -18.44 2.12
C THR A 328 -1.04 -19.62 1.62
N ARG A 329 -0.41 -20.37 2.52
CA ARG A 329 0.41 -21.56 2.18
C ARG A 329 -0.35 -22.76 1.59
N THR A 330 -1.68 -22.69 1.45
CA THR A 330 -2.55 -23.83 1.17
C THR A 330 -3.12 -23.88 -0.25
N VAL A 331 -2.74 -22.97 -1.14
CA VAL A 331 -3.30 -22.92 -2.50
C VAL A 331 -2.44 -23.80 -3.42
N GLU A 332 -3.01 -24.89 -3.97
CA GLU A 332 -2.33 -25.80 -4.89
C GLU A 332 -1.93 -25.14 -6.22
N LYS A 333 -2.71 -24.16 -6.66
CA LYS A 333 -2.43 -23.34 -7.85
C LYS A 333 -2.68 -21.87 -7.51
N ARG A 334 -1.64 -21.07 -7.66
CA ARG A 334 -1.72 -19.60 -7.48
C ARG A 334 -2.09 -18.98 -8.80
N GLU A 335 -3.11 -18.15 -8.79
CA GLU A 335 -3.52 -17.35 -9.95
C GLU A 335 -3.39 -15.89 -9.55
N TYR A 336 -2.28 -15.30 -9.97
CA TYR A 336 -1.98 -13.90 -9.69
C TYR A 336 -2.52 -13.02 -10.81
N ARG A 337 -3.22 -11.98 -10.43
CA ARG A 337 -3.83 -11.03 -11.37
C ARG A 337 -3.81 -9.62 -10.82
N ILE A 338 -3.69 -8.68 -11.75
CA ILE A 338 -3.92 -7.25 -11.51
C ILE A 338 -5.13 -6.85 -12.33
N ILE A 339 -6.19 -6.41 -11.66
CA ILE A 339 -7.35 -5.82 -12.32
C ILE A 339 -7.15 -4.31 -12.38
N ILE A 340 -7.41 -3.73 -13.54
CA ILE A 340 -7.35 -2.30 -13.80
C ILE A 340 -8.76 -1.83 -14.13
N ILE A 341 -9.24 -0.86 -13.36
CA ILE A 341 -10.57 -0.27 -13.50
C ILE A 341 -10.47 1.25 -13.62
N ASP A 342 -11.40 1.84 -14.36
CA ASP A 342 -11.54 3.30 -14.40
C ASP A 342 -12.24 3.84 -13.14
N SER A 343 -12.29 5.15 -13.03
CA SER A 343 -12.96 5.83 -11.91
C SER A 343 -14.49 5.66 -11.89
N ASP A 344 -15.11 5.10 -12.93
CA ASP A 344 -16.53 4.71 -12.99
C ASP A 344 -16.75 3.27 -12.53
N GLY A 345 -15.69 2.49 -12.37
CA GLY A 345 -15.72 1.09 -11.96
C GLY A 345 -15.81 0.11 -13.15
N ASN A 346 -15.55 0.56 -14.38
CA ASN A 346 -15.48 -0.33 -15.52
C ASN A 346 -14.10 -0.98 -15.59
N LYS A 347 -14.08 -2.30 -15.80
CA LYS A 347 -12.84 -3.03 -16.02
C LYS A 347 -12.23 -2.62 -17.36
N ILE A 348 -10.99 -2.12 -17.31
CA ILE A 348 -10.22 -1.67 -18.47
C ILE A 348 -9.30 -2.79 -18.96
N ASN A 349 -8.56 -3.41 -18.04
CA ASN A 349 -7.64 -4.49 -18.35
C ASN A 349 -7.53 -5.46 -17.17
N GLU A 350 -6.97 -6.64 -17.45
CA GLU A 350 -6.57 -7.63 -16.45
C GLU A 350 -5.24 -8.24 -16.87
N ILE A 351 -4.22 -8.09 -16.03
CA ILE A 351 -2.89 -8.64 -16.27
C ILE A 351 -2.76 -9.94 -15.47
N GLU A 352 -2.59 -11.04 -16.16
CA GLU A 352 -2.20 -12.31 -15.52
C GLU A 352 -0.72 -12.25 -15.19
N CYS A 353 -0.37 -12.54 -13.94
CA CYS A 353 1.00 -12.51 -13.47
C CYS A 353 1.52 -13.94 -13.29
N ASP A 354 2.78 -14.14 -13.64
CA ASP A 354 3.50 -15.37 -13.36
C ASP A 354 3.59 -15.60 -11.85
N ASP A 355 3.64 -16.84 -11.42
CA ASP A 355 3.79 -17.23 -10.01
C ASP A 355 5.18 -16.88 -9.44
N THR A 356 6.10 -16.42 -10.27
CA THR A 356 7.39 -15.83 -9.87
C THR A 356 7.28 -14.40 -9.36
N ILE A 357 6.18 -13.69 -9.62
CA ILE A 357 5.93 -12.34 -9.08
C ILE A 357 5.61 -12.44 -7.59
N ASN A 358 6.39 -11.75 -6.77
CA ASN A 358 6.26 -11.80 -5.31
C ASN A 358 5.58 -10.56 -4.72
N ASN A 359 5.76 -9.40 -5.34
CA ASN A 359 5.20 -8.15 -4.86
C ASN A 359 4.96 -7.18 -6.01
N ILE A 360 3.93 -6.33 -5.87
CA ILE A 360 3.59 -5.27 -6.83
C ILE A 360 3.77 -3.92 -6.15
N TYR A 361 4.37 -2.98 -6.87
CA TYR A 361 4.48 -1.57 -6.53
C TYR A 361 3.70 -0.80 -7.61
N TYR A 362 2.54 -0.27 -7.26
CA TYR A 362 1.66 0.33 -8.27
C TYR A 362 2.25 1.56 -8.93
N GLY A 363 3.13 2.27 -8.24
CA GLY A 363 3.79 3.45 -8.77
C GLY A 363 2.84 4.62 -9.02
N ASP A 364 3.36 5.62 -9.69
CA ASP A 364 2.63 6.79 -10.16
C ASP A 364 1.95 6.53 -11.52
N GLU A 365 1.55 7.60 -12.21
CA GLU A 365 0.91 7.54 -13.52
C GLU A 365 1.82 7.03 -14.66
N ARG A 366 3.15 6.92 -14.42
CA ARG A 366 4.14 6.56 -15.43
C ARG A 366 4.48 5.07 -15.47
N CYS A 367 4.79 4.47 -14.32
CA CYS A 367 5.22 3.07 -14.24
C CYS A 367 4.60 2.33 -13.05
N MET A 368 4.35 1.05 -13.27
CA MET A 368 4.11 0.06 -12.23
C MET A 368 5.31 -0.89 -12.19
N PHE A 369 5.71 -1.31 -10.98
CA PHE A 369 6.84 -2.21 -10.78
C PHE A 369 6.41 -3.50 -10.10
N ALA A 370 7.25 -4.53 -10.26
CA ALA A 370 7.11 -5.79 -9.54
C ALA A 370 8.48 -6.30 -9.07
N TRP A 371 8.48 -6.99 -7.95
CA TRP A 371 9.59 -7.82 -7.54
C TRP A 371 9.28 -9.27 -7.93
N GLY A 372 10.21 -9.90 -8.66
CA GLY A 372 9.98 -11.25 -9.16
C GLY A 372 11.24 -11.91 -9.70
N SER A 373 11.05 -12.98 -10.45
CA SER A 373 12.13 -13.66 -11.16
C SER A 373 12.33 -13.06 -12.54
N VAL A 374 13.55 -12.66 -12.81
CA VAL A 374 13.97 -12.06 -14.08
C VAL A 374 14.82 -13.08 -14.85
N PRO A 375 14.57 -13.32 -16.16
CA PRO A 375 15.39 -14.20 -16.97
C PRO A 375 16.85 -13.74 -17.00
N LYS A 376 17.78 -14.67 -16.84
CA LYS A 376 19.21 -14.39 -17.01
C LYS A 376 19.63 -14.49 -18.48
N LYS A 377 20.55 -13.64 -18.88
CA LYS A 377 21.20 -13.70 -20.21
C LYS A 377 22.24 -14.83 -20.29
N ASP A 378 22.75 -15.33 -19.16
CA ASP A 378 23.77 -16.39 -19.12
C ASP A 378 23.09 -17.76 -18.87
N GLU A 379 23.44 -18.75 -19.70
CA GLU A 379 22.81 -20.10 -19.75
C GLU A 379 22.96 -20.95 -18.48
N ARG A 380 23.67 -20.50 -17.44
CA ARG A 380 23.95 -21.30 -16.23
C ARG A 380 22.93 -21.20 -15.11
N ALA A 381 22.07 -20.22 -15.14
CA ALA A 381 20.94 -20.10 -14.22
C ALA A 381 19.80 -19.41 -14.94
N GLU A 382 18.63 -20.01 -14.93
CA GLU A 382 17.49 -19.55 -15.73
C GLU A 382 16.93 -18.20 -15.26
N TYR A 383 17.00 -17.89 -13.95
CA TYR A 383 16.41 -16.70 -13.35
C TYR A 383 17.26 -16.12 -12.22
N PHE A 384 17.10 -14.83 -11.94
CA PHE A 384 17.55 -14.17 -10.71
C PHE A 384 16.41 -13.34 -10.10
N SER A 385 16.51 -13.03 -8.81
CA SER A 385 15.57 -12.13 -8.15
C SER A 385 15.85 -10.70 -8.58
N GLY A 386 14.88 -10.02 -9.18
CA GLY A 386 15.04 -8.69 -9.73
C GLY A 386 13.75 -7.91 -9.78
N TYR A 387 13.82 -6.73 -10.37
CA TYR A 387 12.66 -5.88 -10.57
C TYR A 387 12.23 -5.84 -12.02
N LEU A 388 10.93 -5.80 -12.19
CA LEU A 388 10.23 -5.71 -13.45
C LEU A 388 9.41 -4.43 -13.46
N TYR A 389 9.07 -3.91 -14.64
CA TYR A 389 8.17 -2.77 -14.77
C TYR A 389 7.20 -2.91 -15.94
N ILE A 390 6.11 -2.15 -15.87
CA ILE A 390 5.18 -1.90 -16.97
C ILE A 390 5.10 -0.39 -17.15
N ASP A 391 5.36 0.11 -18.37
CA ASP A 391 5.09 1.50 -18.75
C ASP A 391 3.58 1.67 -18.89
N LYS A 392 2.99 2.57 -18.10
CA LYS A 392 1.53 2.76 -18.05
C LYS A 392 0.93 3.48 -19.25
N LYS A 393 1.76 3.93 -20.20
CA LYS A 393 1.25 4.53 -21.45
C LYS A 393 0.30 3.60 -22.19
N ASP A 394 0.60 2.29 -22.18
CA ASP A 394 -0.18 1.26 -22.88
C ASP A 394 -0.88 0.31 -21.91
N ILE A 395 -1.14 0.74 -20.69
CA ILE A 395 -1.69 -0.10 -19.62
C ILE A 395 -3.03 -0.76 -19.97
N GLU A 396 -3.80 -0.15 -20.87
CA GLU A 396 -5.08 -0.69 -21.35
C GLU A 396 -4.89 -1.99 -22.17
N HIS A 397 -3.67 -2.23 -22.67
CA HIS A 397 -3.31 -3.40 -23.49
C HIS A 397 -2.08 -4.13 -22.97
N ALA A 398 -1.54 -3.70 -21.83
CA ALA A 398 -0.34 -4.32 -21.26
C ALA A 398 -0.63 -5.75 -20.80
N ASP A 399 0.26 -6.67 -21.17
CA ASP A 399 0.22 -8.09 -20.81
C ASP A 399 1.58 -8.65 -20.42
N GLN A 400 2.65 -7.84 -20.53
CA GLN A 400 4.02 -8.27 -20.31
C GLN A 400 4.80 -7.31 -19.42
N TRP A 401 5.69 -7.88 -18.64
CA TRP A 401 6.63 -7.17 -17.81
C TRP A 401 7.98 -7.04 -18.50
N GLU A 402 8.60 -5.88 -18.39
CA GLU A 402 9.97 -5.62 -18.81
C GLU A 402 10.91 -5.64 -17.61
N SER A 403 12.17 -6.05 -17.81
CA SER A 403 13.17 -6.01 -16.76
C SER A 403 13.64 -4.57 -16.52
N VAL A 404 13.70 -4.14 -15.26
CA VAL A 404 14.25 -2.83 -14.86
C VAL A 404 15.76 -2.78 -15.19
N TYR A 405 16.46 -3.90 -15.01
CA TYR A 405 17.90 -4.03 -15.31
C TYR A 405 18.22 -5.51 -15.61
N ASP A 406 19.34 -5.73 -16.27
CA ASP A 406 19.84 -7.08 -16.52
C ASP A 406 20.78 -7.56 -15.40
N ASP A 407 21.15 -8.85 -15.43
CA ASP A 407 22.01 -9.50 -14.43
C ASP A 407 23.44 -8.94 -14.37
N THR A 408 23.83 -8.05 -15.29
CA THR A 408 25.16 -7.44 -15.29
C THR A 408 25.35 -6.45 -14.14
N ILE A 409 24.27 -5.84 -13.64
CA ILE A 409 24.31 -4.94 -12.47
C ILE A 409 24.72 -5.69 -11.19
N PHE A 410 24.41 -6.99 -11.09
CA PHE A 410 24.80 -7.83 -9.93
C PHE A 410 26.23 -8.35 -9.96
N LEU A 411 27.04 -8.04 -10.99
CA LEU A 411 28.45 -8.40 -11.02
C LEU A 411 29.29 -7.68 -9.97
N PHE A 412 28.71 -6.66 -9.32
CA PHE A 412 29.30 -5.97 -8.18
C PHE A 412 29.01 -6.71 -6.86
N ASN A 413 29.36 -7.99 -6.77
CA ASN A 413 29.36 -8.67 -5.49
C ASN A 413 30.64 -8.31 -4.72
N PRO A 414 30.60 -7.49 -3.66
CA PRO A 414 31.77 -7.11 -2.90
C PRO A 414 32.45 -8.30 -2.19
N PHE A 415 31.82 -9.47 -2.20
CA PHE A 415 32.32 -10.72 -1.64
C PHE A 415 32.89 -11.68 -2.70
N LYS A 416 32.85 -11.34 -3.99
CA LYS A 416 33.64 -12.06 -5.00
C LYS A 416 35.09 -11.53 -4.94
N LYS A 417 35.90 -12.18 -4.11
CA LYS A 417 37.36 -12.12 -4.22
C LYS A 417 37.83 -13.08 -5.29
#